data_d66af83b7989b133fee233ecaad02337
#
_entry.id   d66af83b7989b133fee233ecaad02337
#
_cell.length_a   1.000
_cell.length_b   1.000
_cell.length_c   1.000
_cell.angle_alpha   90.00
_cell.angle_beta   90.00
_cell.angle_gamma   90.00
#
_symmetry.space_group_name_H-M   'P 1'
#
loop_
_entity.id
_entity.type
_entity.pdbx_description
1 polymer ?
#
loop_
_entity_poly.entity_id
_entity_poly.type
_entity_poly.pdbx_seq_one_letter_code
_entity_poly.pdbx_strand_id
1 'polypeptide(L)'
;MKTAYKKQIVITGSTGLLGSYFYKKFKKKYKIFKYPHKIENFRKFDTWISNNKFQYLIHFAGISRGKTSILNKINFKSSINILKSLKKNNHIKYFLFISTSHVYNFSNKKLMENFKTKPINAYGLSKKKVEDFIIKNRKSFNFKIGIARIFNITGPKQRKGYFVSDMYSKMSKTNFIDNVNCFRDFIHLDDVVDSLDILISKNYEKIINISSGRKINLIEVCKILNSNYFHKKMKYGERGGQNLFGDNKLLKSLGKKKFINIKKIIKSFKK
;
A
#
# COMPACT_ATOMS: atom_id res chain seq x y z
N MET A 1 -10.14 32.83 -16.82
CA MET A 1 -9.83 31.80 -15.82
C MET A 1 -8.53 31.09 -16.22
N LYS A 2 -7.44 31.22 -15.44
CA LYS A 2 -6.19 30.48 -15.70
C LYS A 2 -6.48 28.99 -15.53
N THR A 3 -6.43 28.20 -16.58
CA THR A 3 -6.47 26.75 -16.53
C THR A 3 -5.30 26.28 -15.66
N ALA A 4 -5.58 25.93 -14.41
CA ALA A 4 -4.57 25.40 -13.51
C ALA A 4 -3.97 24.13 -14.13
N TYR A 5 -2.69 24.19 -14.49
CA TYR A 5 -1.98 23.05 -15.08
C TYR A 5 -2.06 21.83 -14.16
N LYS A 6 -2.70 20.77 -14.64
CA LYS A 6 -2.82 19.52 -13.89
C LYS A 6 -1.42 18.98 -13.59
N LYS A 7 -1.18 18.56 -12.33
CA LYS A 7 0.05 17.84 -11.97
C LYS A 7 0.27 16.67 -12.92
N GLN A 8 1.47 16.56 -13.48
CA GLN A 8 1.88 15.46 -14.36
C GLN A 8 2.50 14.35 -13.50
N ILE A 9 1.83 13.21 -13.43
CA ILE A 9 2.18 12.09 -12.54
C ILE A 9 2.47 10.86 -13.36
N VAL A 10 3.63 10.25 -13.16
CA VAL A 10 3.91 8.89 -13.63
C VAL A 10 3.53 7.88 -12.54
N ILE A 11 2.90 6.80 -12.93
CA ILE A 11 2.68 5.65 -12.06
C ILE A 11 3.37 4.41 -12.62
N THR A 12 4.15 3.72 -11.78
CA THR A 12 4.59 2.35 -12.06
C THR A 12 3.59 1.37 -11.44
N GLY A 13 3.48 0.15 -11.96
CA GLY A 13 2.54 -0.84 -11.43
C GLY A 13 1.07 -0.47 -11.68
N SER A 14 0.79 0.17 -12.81
CA SER A 14 -0.55 0.63 -13.22
C SER A 14 -1.57 -0.51 -13.42
N THR A 15 -1.12 -1.75 -13.59
CA THR A 15 -1.95 -2.96 -13.74
C THR A 15 -2.25 -3.65 -12.40
N GLY A 16 -1.55 -3.28 -11.33
CA GLY A 16 -1.79 -3.77 -9.98
C GLY A 16 -3.05 -3.19 -9.35
N LEU A 17 -3.50 -3.77 -8.22
CA LEU A 17 -4.73 -3.35 -7.52
C LEU A 17 -4.72 -1.84 -7.22
N LEU A 18 -3.69 -1.33 -6.54
CA LEU A 18 -3.62 0.09 -6.15
C LEU A 18 -3.40 1.01 -7.34
N GLY A 19 -2.48 0.68 -8.24
CA GLY A 19 -2.14 1.55 -9.37
C GLY A 19 -3.29 1.71 -10.34
N SER A 20 -4.01 0.62 -10.66
CA SER A 20 -5.18 0.68 -11.54
C SER A 20 -6.34 1.45 -10.90
N TYR A 21 -6.55 1.28 -9.59
CA TYR A 21 -7.60 1.96 -8.85
C TYR A 21 -7.31 3.47 -8.71
N PHE A 22 -6.06 3.84 -8.38
CA PHE A 22 -5.61 5.23 -8.35
C PHE A 22 -5.79 5.91 -9.70
N TYR A 23 -5.37 5.25 -10.79
CA TYR A 23 -5.58 5.77 -12.14
C TYR A 23 -7.05 6.02 -12.45
N LYS A 24 -7.92 5.01 -12.22
CA LYS A 24 -9.36 5.13 -12.47
C LYS A 24 -9.98 6.31 -11.73
N LYS A 25 -9.61 6.50 -10.45
CA LYS A 25 -10.19 7.55 -9.59
C LYS A 25 -9.68 8.94 -9.95
N PHE A 26 -8.40 9.09 -10.27
CA PHE A 26 -7.76 10.40 -10.39
C PHE A 26 -7.36 10.84 -11.80
N LYS A 27 -7.65 10.08 -12.86
CA LYS A 27 -7.34 10.44 -14.26
C LYS A 27 -8.01 11.74 -14.73
N LYS A 28 -9.10 12.19 -14.08
CA LYS A 28 -9.73 13.50 -14.36
C LYS A 28 -9.04 14.65 -13.61
N LYS A 29 -8.49 14.38 -12.40
CA LYS A 29 -7.81 15.36 -11.55
C LYS A 29 -6.37 15.64 -12.00
N TYR A 30 -5.64 14.61 -12.37
CA TYR A 30 -4.23 14.64 -12.76
C TYR A 30 -4.02 14.20 -14.21
N LYS A 31 -2.92 14.66 -14.84
CA LYS A 31 -2.42 14.08 -16.08
C LYS A 31 -1.53 12.89 -15.71
N ILE A 32 -2.11 11.67 -15.77
CA ILE A 32 -1.44 10.46 -15.31
C ILE A 32 -0.90 9.67 -16.50
N PHE A 33 0.42 9.44 -16.47
CA PHE A 33 1.12 8.57 -17.40
C PHE A 33 1.38 7.22 -16.73
N LYS A 34 1.10 6.14 -17.45
CA LYS A 34 1.40 4.78 -17.01
C LYS A 34 2.75 4.38 -17.57
N TYR A 35 3.72 4.04 -16.73
CA TYR A 35 4.96 3.45 -17.21
C TYR A 35 4.65 2.11 -17.91
N PRO A 36 5.02 1.93 -19.20
CA PRO A 36 4.48 0.83 -20.00
C PRO A 36 5.23 -0.49 -19.85
N HIS A 37 6.43 -0.50 -19.24
CA HIS A 37 7.28 -1.68 -19.18
C HIS A 37 7.40 -2.26 -17.75
N LYS A 38 8.00 -3.47 -17.65
CA LYS A 38 8.40 -4.05 -16.37
C LYS A 38 9.52 -3.23 -15.73
N ILE A 39 9.42 -2.97 -14.43
CA ILE A 39 10.37 -2.12 -13.69
C ILE A 39 11.76 -2.75 -13.53
N GLU A 40 11.90 -4.07 -13.75
CA GLU A 40 13.18 -4.77 -13.72
C GLU A 40 14.09 -4.41 -14.90
N ASN A 41 13.52 -3.89 -15.97
CA ASN A 41 14.30 -3.41 -17.11
C ASN A 41 14.74 -1.97 -16.88
N PHE A 42 15.88 -1.83 -16.20
CA PHE A 42 16.41 -0.53 -15.82
C PHE A 42 16.74 0.36 -17.04
N ARG A 43 17.33 -0.20 -18.10
CA ARG A 43 17.68 0.59 -19.31
C ARG A 43 16.44 1.21 -19.94
N LYS A 44 15.36 0.43 -20.12
CA LYS A 44 14.09 0.96 -20.65
C LYS A 44 13.48 2.01 -19.73
N PHE A 45 13.62 1.86 -18.40
CA PHE A 45 13.13 2.87 -17.47
C PHE A 45 13.93 4.18 -17.59
N ASP A 46 15.25 4.11 -17.59
CA ASP A 46 16.14 5.28 -17.67
C ASP A 46 15.91 6.07 -18.98
N THR A 47 15.87 5.37 -20.13
CA THR A 47 15.54 5.99 -21.42
C THR A 47 14.16 6.62 -21.44
N TRP A 48 13.14 5.90 -20.92
CA TRP A 48 11.77 6.40 -20.93
C TRP A 48 11.63 7.66 -20.07
N ILE A 49 12.25 7.68 -18.88
CA ILE A 49 12.27 8.83 -17.98
C ILE A 49 12.93 10.05 -18.62
N SER A 50 14.05 9.86 -19.30
CA SER A 50 14.79 10.94 -19.97
C SER A 50 13.99 11.57 -21.11
N ASN A 51 13.18 10.79 -21.80
CA ASN A 51 12.38 11.25 -22.94
C ASN A 51 11.00 11.83 -22.54
N ASN A 52 10.62 11.75 -21.26
CA ASN A 52 9.30 12.19 -20.81
C ASN A 52 9.42 13.17 -19.64
N LYS A 53 8.93 14.40 -19.84
CA LYS A 53 8.90 15.41 -18.79
C LYS A 53 7.68 15.24 -17.90
N PHE A 54 7.90 14.88 -16.62
CA PHE A 54 6.88 14.84 -15.58
C PHE A 54 7.49 15.23 -14.22
N GLN A 55 6.64 15.60 -13.28
CA GLN A 55 7.10 16.17 -12.00
C GLN A 55 6.93 15.21 -10.82
N TYR A 56 6.02 14.25 -10.93
CA TYR A 56 5.62 13.36 -9.84
C TYR A 56 5.73 11.90 -10.28
N LEU A 57 6.27 11.06 -9.41
CA LEU A 57 6.24 9.60 -9.62
C LEU A 57 5.68 8.90 -8.39
N ILE A 58 4.67 8.05 -8.60
CA ILE A 58 4.14 7.16 -7.57
C ILE A 58 4.55 5.73 -7.91
N HIS A 59 5.31 5.12 -7.02
CA HIS A 59 5.86 3.80 -7.24
C HIS A 59 4.98 2.71 -6.63
N PHE A 60 3.94 2.29 -7.37
CA PHE A 60 3.07 1.17 -6.99
C PHE A 60 3.65 -0.19 -7.32
N ALA A 61 4.57 -0.28 -8.28
CA ALA A 61 5.11 -1.56 -8.72
C ALA A 61 5.80 -2.30 -7.59
N GLY A 62 5.56 -3.59 -7.55
CA GLY A 62 6.10 -4.52 -6.57
C GLY A 62 5.21 -5.75 -6.45
N ILE A 63 5.76 -6.80 -5.84
CA ILE A 63 5.07 -8.05 -5.58
C ILE A 63 5.09 -8.34 -4.07
N SER A 64 4.01 -8.91 -3.54
CA SER A 64 3.89 -9.23 -2.11
C SER A 64 4.21 -10.70 -1.79
N ARG A 65 4.36 -11.54 -2.79
CA ARG A 65 4.63 -12.98 -2.67
C ARG A 65 5.67 -13.42 -3.69
N GLY A 66 6.43 -14.45 -3.36
CA GLY A 66 7.46 -15.03 -4.20
C GLY A 66 8.71 -15.43 -3.41
N LYS A 67 9.66 -16.09 -4.05
CA LYS A 67 10.97 -16.40 -3.47
C LYS A 67 11.69 -15.11 -3.07
N THR A 68 12.46 -15.15 -1.99
CA THR A 68 13.19 -13.98 -1.45
C THR A 68 14.07 -13.30 -2.51
N SER A 69 14.71 -14.08 -3.40
CA SER A 69 15.52 -13.55 -4.51
C SER A 69 14.69 -12.70 -5.48
N ILE A 70 13.48 -13.16 -5.83
CA ILE A 70 12.57 -12.44 -6.73
C ILE A 70 12.03 -11.17 -6.06
N LEU A 71 11.61 -11.26 -4.78
CA LEU A 71 11.22 -10.10 -3.99
C LEU A 71 12.33 -9.06 -3.91
N ASN A 72 13.57 -9.49 -3.68
CA ASN A 72 14.72 -8.60 -3.64
C ASN A 72 15.01 -7.96 -4.99
N LYS A 73 14.92 -8.73 -6.10
CA LYS A 73 15.10 -8.21 -7.47
C LYS A 73 14.05 -7.15 -7.80
N ILE A 74 12.76 -7.49 -7.64
CA ILE A 74 11.65 -6.63 -8.08
C ILE A 74 11.42 -5.47 -7.11
N ASN A 75 11.28 -5.74 -5.79
CA ASN A 75 10.92 -4.70 -4.85
C ASN A 75 12.10 -3.81 -4.43
N PHE A 76 13.31 -4.38 -4.27
CA PHE A 76 14.45 -3.61 -3.80
C PHE A 76 15.31 -3.10 -4.97
N LYS A 77 15.97 -3.98 -5.73
CA LYS A 77 16.91 -3.55 -6.78
C LYS A 77 16.26 -2.62 -7.81
N SER A 78 15.05 -2.97 -8.30
CA SER A 78 14.36 -2.11 -9.27
C SER A 78 13.96 -0.76 -8.69
N SER A 79 13.50 -0.69 -7.43
CA SER A 79 13.19 0.59 -6.77
C SER A 79 14.42 1.49 -6.61
N ILE A 80 15.58 0.91 -6.27
CA ILE A 80 16.84 1.66 -6.17
C ILE A 80 17.25 2.19 -7.54
N ASN A 81 17.12 1.39 -8.58
CA ASN A 81 17.43 1.82 -9.94
C ASN A 81 16.53 2.97 -10.40
N ILE A 82 15.22 2.90 -10.09
CA ILE A 82 14.28 4.01 -10.32
C ILE A 82 14.77 5.29 -9.63
N LEU A 83 15.11 5.22 -8.34
CA LEU A 83 15.59 6.38 -7.59
C LEU A 83 16.87 6.97 -8.18
N LYS A 84 17.81 6.11 -8.62
CA LYS A 84 19.04 6.55 -9.31
C LYS A 84 18.76 7.25 -10.65
N SER A 85 17.81 6.74 -11.45
CA SER A 85 17.37 7.41 -12.68
C SER A 85 16.73 8.75 -12.42
N LEU A 86 15.82 8.82 -11.43
CA LEU A 86 15.15 10.07 -11.06
C LEU A 86 16.13 11.14 -10.60
N LYS A 87 17.19 10.75 -9.87
CA LYS A 87 18.23 11.68 -9.39
C LYS A 87 18.94 12.42 -10.53
N LYS A 88 19.06 11.81 -11.71
CA LYS A 88 19.66 12.44 -12.90
C LYS A 88 18.73 13.44 -13.58
N ASN A 89 17.45 13.50 -13.15
CA ASN A 89 16.41 14.25 -13.82
C ASN A 89 15.91 15.43 -12.97
N ASN A 90 16.27 16.65 -13.37
CA ASN A 90 15.96 17.89 -12.62
C ASN A 90 14.48 18.31 -12.67
N HIS A 91 13.63 17.63 -13.45
CA HIS A 91 12.20 17.95 -13.54
C HIS A 91 11.37 17.30 -12.41
N ILE A 92 11.93 16.30 -11.73
CA ILE A 92 11.22 15.58 -10.66
C ILE A 92 11.11 16.49 -9.44
N LYS A 93 9.91 16.62 -8.92
CA LYS A 93 9.60 17.37 -7.69
C LYS A 93 9.26 16.45 -6.52
N TYR A 94 8.64 15.30 -6.82
CA TYR A 94 8.13 14.41 -5.79
C TYR A 94 8.14 12.94 -6.22
N PHE A 95 8.63 12.08 -5.34
CA PHE A 95 8.55 10.63 -5.43
C PHE A 95 7.78 10.06 -4.24
N LEU A 96 6.75 9.26 -4.47
CA LEU A 96 5.99 8.57 -3.44
C LEU A 96 6.26 7.07 -3.50
N PHE A 97 6.95 6.55 -2.50
CA PHE A 97 7.21 5.13 -2.35
C PHE A 97 6.07 4.45 -1.60
N ILE A 98 5.47 3.44 -2.23
CA ILE A 98 4.45 2.62 -1.60
C ILE A 98 5.11 1.47 -0.84
N SER A 99 5.16 1.63 0.48
CA SER A 99 5.67 0.64 1.45
C SER A 99 4.51 -0.14 2.10
N THR A 100 4.77 -0.84 3.18
CA THR A 100 3.84 -1.76 3.84
C THR A 100 3.99 -1.73 5.36
N SER A 101 2.91 -2.06 6.08
CA SER A 101 2.97 -2.32 7.52
C SER A 101 3.85 -3.53 7.90
N HIS A 102 4.17 -4.42 6.96
CA HIS A 102 5.03 -5.58 7.19
C HIS A 102 6.50 -5.22 7.47
N VAL A 103 6.89 -3.93 7.40
CA VAL A 103 8.19 -3.45 7.86
C VAL A 103 8.29 -3.39 9.39
N TYR A 104 7.17 -3.33 10.10
CA TYR A 104 7.12 -3.37 11.55
C TYR A 104 7.24 -4.81 12.09
N ASN A 105 7.52 -4.92 13.38
CA ASN A 105 7.25 -6.14 14.13
C ASN A 105 5.78 -6.18 14.56
N PHE A 106 5.30 -7.37 14.92
CA PHE A 106 4.02 -7.53 15.58
C PHE A 106 4.00 -6.82 16.94
N SER A 107 2.84 -6.28 17.33
CA SER A 107 2.73 -5.48 18.55
C SER A 107 1.30 -5.46 19.08
N ASN A 108 1.16 -5.48 20.39
CA ASN A 108 -0.11 -5.23 21.08
C ASN A 108 -0.43 -3.74 21.21
N LYS A 109 0.51 -2.85 20.87
CA LYS A 109 0.32 -1.40 20.81
C LYS A 109 0.07 -0.95 19.36
N LYS A 110 -0.63 0.18 19.18
CA LYS A 110 -0.77 0.81 17.86
C LYS A 110 0.60 1.21 17.34
N LEU A 111 0.92 0.77 16.14
CA LEU A 111 2.20 1.04 15.49
C LEU A 111 2.23 2.47 14.96
N MET A 112 3.13 3.28 15.50
CA MET A 112 3.42 4.64 15.04
C MET A 112 4.60 4.64 14.07
N GLU A 113 4.74 5.71 13.28
CA GLU A 113 5.77 5.82 12.25
C GLU A 113 7.20 5.75 12.77
N ASN A 114 7.43 6.18 14.01
CA ASN A 114 8.73 6.18 14.71
C ASN A 114 9.04 4.86 15.41
N PHE A 115 8.14 3.87 15.42
CA PHE A 115 8.44 2.58 16.03
C PHE A 115 9.58 1.88 15.29
N LYS A 116 10.45 1.21 16.06
CA LYS A 116 11.56 0.40 15.52
C LYS A 116 10.99 -0.66 14.57
N THR A 117 11.50 -0.69 13.36
CA THR A 117 11.09 -1.64 12.33
C THR A 117 11.83 -2.97 12.48
N LYS A 118 11.10 -4.07 12.41
CA LYS A 118 11.62 -5.45 12.33
C LYS A 118 10.68 -6.22 11.40
N PRO A 119 11.03 -6.34 10.10
CA PRO A 119 10.14 -6.93 9.11
C PRO A 119 9.67 -8.33 9.46
N ILE A 120 8.36 -8.58 9.34
CA ILE A 120 7.74 -9.86 9.72
C ILE A 120 7.88 -10.96 8.65
N ASN A 121 8.32 -10.60 7.44
CA ASN A 121 8.51 -11.56 6.34
C ASN A 121 9.44 -10.98 5.25
N ALA A 122 9.78 -11.81 4.25
CA ALA A 122 10.67 -11.43 3.15
C ALA A 122 10.12 -10.24 2.32
N TYR A 123 8.80 -10.13 2.17
CA TYR A 123 8.18 -8.98 1.52
C TYR A 123 8.42 -7.67 2.30
N GLY A 124 8.12 -7.68 3.60
CA GLY A 124 8.40 -6.55 4.48
C GLY A 124 9.88 -6.18 4.45
N LEU A 125 10.78 -7.17 4.50
CA LEU A 125 12.22 -6.95 4.41
C LEU A 125 12.63 -6.27 3.08
N SER A 126 12.08 -6.73 1.96
CA SER A 126 12.37 -6.13 0.65
C SER A 126 11.94 -4.66 0.56
N LYS A 127 10.81 -4.29 1.17
CA LYS A 127 10.33 -2.90 1.25
C LYS A 127 11.15 -2.07 2.24
N LYS A 128 11.50 -2.65 3.40
CA LYS A 128 12.34 -2.00 4.41
C LYS A 128 13.71 -1.60 3.85
N LYS A 129 14.35 -2.47 3.07
CA LYS A 129 15.62 -2.14 2.40
C LYS A 129 15.52 -0.89 1.52
N VAL A 130 14.39 -0.66 0.84
CA VAL A 130 14.17 0.57 0.06
C VAL A 130 13.98 1.78 0.98
N GLU A 131 13.20 1.64 2.07
CA GLU A 131 13.05 2.70 3.06
C GLU A 131 14.41 3.13 3.63
N ASP A 132 15.26 2.14 4.01
CA ASP A 132 16.60 2.40 4.56
C ASP A 132 17.48 3.14 3.55
N PHE A 133 17.45 2.72 2.29
CA PHE A 133 18.18 3.41 1.23
C PHE A 133 17.69 4.85 1.06
N ILE A 134 16.39 5.08 1.04
CA ILE A 134 15.80 6.44 0.93
C ILE A 134 16.24 7.29 2.13
N ILE A 135 16.12 6.77 3.35
CA ILE A 135 16.46 7.51 4.57
C ILE A 135 17.95 7.88 4.59
N LYS A 136 18.83 6.90 4.32
CA LYS A 136 20.28 7.11 4.29
C LYS A 136 20.71 8.13 3.24
N ASN A 137 20.07 8.14 2.08
CA ASN A 137 20.45 8.97 0.94
C ASN A 137 19.57 10.21 0.76
N ARG A 138 18.67 10.52 1.70
CA ARG A 138 17.66 11.58 1.54
C ARG A 138 18.24 12.93 1.09
N LYS A 139 19.34 13.34 1.69
CA LYS A 139 20.01 14.62 1.38
C LYS A 139 20.62 14.66 -0.03
N SER A 140 20.84 13.52 -0.67
CA SER A 140 21.44 13.44 -2.01
C SER A 140 20.42 13.53 -3.14
N PHE A 141 19.12 13.56 -2.84
CA PHE A 141 18.06 13.73 -3.83
C PHE A 141 17.68 15.21 -3.96
N ASN A 142 17.49 15.66 -5.20
CA ASN A 142 17.02 17.01 -5.53
C ASN A 142 15.49 17.12 -5.58
N PHE A 143 14.76 16.11 -5.09
CA PHE A 143 13.30 16.06 -5.01
C PHE A 143 12.81 15.52 -3.67
N LYS A 144 11.57 15.84 -3.31
CA LYS A 144 10.95 15.36 -2.08
C LYS A 144 10.54 13.90 -2.19
N ILE A 145 10.68 13.14 -1.09
CA ILE A 145 10.34 11.70 -1.06
C ILE A 145 9.41 11.41 0.12
N GLY A 146 8.19 10.95 -0.19
CA GLY A 146 7.26 10.39 0.78
C GLY A 146 7.33 8.87 0.82
N ILE A 147 7.12 8.29 2.01
CA ILE A 147 7.05 6.83 2.21
C ILE A 147 5.69 6.51 2.85
N ALA A 148 4.84 5.79 2.13
CA ALA A 148 3.51 5.39 2.61
C ALA A 148 3.52 3.92 3.06
N ARG A 149 3.48 3.65 4.36
CA ARG A 149 3.35 2.31 4.95
C ARG A 149 1.88 1.92 5.00
N ILE A 150 1.43 1.13 4.03
CA ILE A 150 0.02 0.76 3.91
C ILE A 150 -0.28 -0.47 4.75
N PHE A 151 -1.35 -0.41 5.55
CA PHE A 151 -1.89 -1.54 6.32
C PHE A 151 -2.77 -2.44 5.43
N ASN A 152 -3.51 -3.41 6.03
CA ASN A 152 -4.18 -4.43 5.21
C ASN A 152 -5.29 -3.81 4.35
N ILE A 153 -5.04 -3.72 3.06
CA ILE A 153 -6.00 -3.19 2.09
C ILE A 153 -7.14 -4.19 1.91
N THR A 154 -8.36 -3.71 1.86
CA THR A 154 -9.53 -4.51 1.49
C THR A 154 -10.50 -3.66 0.68
N GLY A 155 -11.18 -4.28 -0.27
CA GLY A 155 -12.16 -3.59 -1.12
C GLY A 155 -12.59 -4.45 -2.32
N PRO A 156 -13.36 -3.86 -3.24
CA PRO A 156 -13.90 -4.60 -4.38
C PRO A 156 -12.79 -5.15 -5.30
N LYS A 157 -13.12 -6.24 -6.01
CA LYS A 157 -12.23 -6.90 -7.00
C LYS A 157 -10.89 -7.40 -6.43
N GLN A 158 -10.85 -7.67 -5.13
CA GLN A 158 -9.65 -8.17 -4.48
C GLN A 158 -9.37 -9.64 -4.89
N ARG A 159 -8.19 -9.91 -5.41
CA ARG A 159 -7.74 -11.24 -5.84
C ARG A 159 -7.40 -12.14 -4.64
N LYS A 160 -7.24 -13.44 -4.87
CA LYS A 160 -6.64 -14.36 -3.88
C LYS A 160 -5.32 -13.80 -3.35
N GLY A 161 -5.06 -14.07 -2.06
CA GLY A 161 -3.85 -13.59 -1.41
C GLY A 161 -4.05 -12.43 -0.45
N TYR A 162 -5.24 -11.88 -0.37
CA TYR A 162 -5.63 -10.94 0.65
C TYR A 162 -6.54 -11.62 1.67
N PHE A 163 -6.43 -11.27 2.95
CA PHE A 163 -7.10 -11.97 4.03
C PHE A 163 -8.61 -12.18 3.78
N VAL A 164 -9.35 -11.15 3.41
CA VAL A 164 -10.80 -11.26 3.21
C VAL A 164 -11.13 -12.21 2.06
N SER A 165 -10.39 -12.13 0.94
CA SER A 165 -10.57 -13.03 -0.21
C SER A 165 -10.22 -14.48 0.13
N ASP A 166 -9.14 -14.69 0.87
CA ASP A 166 -8.69 -16.02 1.26
C ASP A 166 -9.66 -16.64 2.28
N MET A 167 -10.16 -15.85 3.25
CA MET A 167 -11.18 -16.30 4.20
C MET A 167 -12.50 -16.63 3.54
N TYR A 168 -12.96 -15.78 2.60
CA TYR A 168 -14.14 -16.09 1.81
C TYR A 168 -14.02 -17.44 1.10
N SER A 169 -12.90 -17.69 0.43
CA SER A 169 -12.65 -18.97 -0.26
C SER A 169 -12.53 -20.16 0.70
N LYS A 170 -11.98 -19.96 1.91
CA LYS A 170 -11.88 -21.00 2.92
C LYS A 170 -13.25 -21.32 3.53
N MET A 171 -14.01 -20.31 3.90
CA MET A 171 -15.33 -20.46 4.52
C MET A 171 -16.38 -21.10 3.59
N SER A 172 -16.22 -21.00 2.27
CA SER A 172 -17.07 -21.74 1.33
C SER A 172 -16.91 -23.25 1.44
N LYS A 173 -15.78 -23.74 1.95
CA LYS A 173 -15.37 -25.16 1.97
C LYS A 173 -15.39 -25.80 3.35
N THR A 174 -15.37 -25.02 4.43
CA THR A 174 -15.29 -25.54 5.81
C THR A 174 -16.15 -24.71 6.77
N ASN A 175 -16.55 -25.34 7.86
CA ASN A 175 -17.23 -24.69 8.98
C ASN A 175 -16.29 -24.40 10.16
N PHE A 176 -14.98 -24.63 10.00
CA PHE A 176 -13.97 -24.37 11.01
C PHE A 176 -12.85 -23.47 10.47
N ILE A 177 -12.54 -22.39 11.20
CA ILE A 177 -11.45 -21.47 10.90
C ILE A 177 -10.55 -21.34 12.13
N ASP A 178 -9.28 -21.66 11.98
CA ASP A 178 -8.26 -21.52 13.01
C ASP A 178 -7.30 -20.34 12.74
N ASN A 179 -6.48 -19.99 13.75
CA ASN A 179 -5.47 -18.94 13.68
C ASN A 179 -6.02 -17.52 13.36
N VAL A 180 -7.25 -17.24 13.77
CA VAL A 180 -7.92 -15.96 13.55
C VAL A 180 -8.15 -15.15 14.83
N ASN A 181 -7.73 -15.65 16.00
CA ASN A 181 -7.81 -14.89 17.25
C ASN A 181 -6.64 -13.88 17.35
N CYS A 182 -6.63 -12.91 16.49
CA CYS A 182 -5.66 -11.81 16.50
C CYS A 182 -6.23 -10.55 15.84
N PHE A 183 -5.52 -9.44 15.97
CA PHE A 183 -5.99 -8.14 15.53
C PHE A 183 -5.22 -7.64 14.31
N ARG A 184 -5.95 -7.03 13.38
CA ARG A 184 -5.42 -6.34 12.20
C ARG A 184 -6.08 -4.98 12.03
N ASP A 185 -5.43 -4.12 11.27
CA ASP A 185 -6.04 -2.90 10.75
C ASP A 185 -6.40 -3.12 9.29
N PHE A 186 -7.68 -2.95 8.97
CA PHE A 186 -8.19 -3.02 7.60
C PHE A 186 -8.56 -1.63 7.12
N ILE A 187 -8.06 -1.28 5.95
CA ILE A 187 -8.34 0.00 5.30
C ILE A 187 -8.95 -0.24 3.92
N HIS A 188 -10.01 0.52 3.60
CA HIS A 188 -10.65 0.41 2.29
C HIS A 188 -9.76 0.99 1.18
N LEU A 189 -9.84 0.38 0.00
CA LEU A 189 -9.06 0.81 -1.17
C LEU A 189 -9.28 2.29 -1.52
N ASP A 190 -10.53 2.80 -1.39
CA ASP A 190 -10.83 4.24 -1.54
C ASP A 190 -10.08 5.11 -0.53
N ASP A 191 -10.07 4.69 0.74
CA ASP A 191 -9.38 5.44 1.80
C ASP A 191 -7.87 5.47 1.57
N VAL A 192 -7.30 4.39 1.03
CA VAL A 192 -5.88 4.35 0.67
C VAL A 192 -5.60 5.38 -0.41
N VAL A 193 -6.31 5.33 -1.56
CA VAL A 193 -5.99 6.23 -2.69
C VAL A 193 -6.29 7.69 -2.37
N ASP A 194 -7.32 7.99 -1.54
CA ASP A 194 -7.57 9.35 -1.03
C ASP A 194 -6.43 9.84 -0.14
N SER A 195 -5.88 8.95 0.70
CA SER A 195 -4.73 9.28 1.52
C SER A 195 -3.50 9.58 0.66
N LEU A 196 -3.26 8.79 -0.40
CA LEU A 196 -2.16 9.07 -1.34
C LEU A 196 -2.35 10.39 -2.07
N ASP A 197 -3.59 10.75 -2.43
CA ASP A 197 -3.93 12.05 -3.03
C ASP A 197 -3.57 13.22 -2.10
N ILE A 198 -3.85 13.10 -0.80
CA ILE A 198 -3.44 14.09 0.20
C ILE A 198 -1.91 14.24 0.24
N LEU A 199 -1.17 13.12 0.25
CA LEU A 199 0.30 13.15 0.28
C LEU A 199 0.88 13.84 -0.96
N ILE A 200 0.34 13.53 -2.14
CA ILE A 200 0.74 14.12 -3.42
C ILE A 200 0.42 15.62 -3.45
N SER A 201 -0.76 16.01 -2.97
CA SER A 201 -1.19 17.42 -2.95
C SER A 201 -0.28 18.26 -2.07
N LYS A 202 0.16 17.71 -0.93
CA LYS A 202 1.02 18.37 0.06
C LYS A 202 2.53 18.16 -0.18
N ASN A 203 2.93 17.36 -1.16
CA ASN A 203 4.32 16.90 -1.34
C ASN A 203 4.92 16.39 -0.01
N TYR A 204 4.15 15.53 0.70
CA TYR A 204 4.51 15.08 2.03
C TYR A 204 5.77 14.19 2.00
N GLU A 205 6.85 14.63 2.64
CA GLU A 205 8.21 14.09 2.48
C GLU A 205 8.72 13.25 3.66
N LYS A 206 7.81 12.74 4.51
CA LYS A 206 8.17 11.87 5.64
C LYS A 206 7.55 10.49 5.48
N ILE A 207 7.81 9.61 6.43
CA ILE A 207 7.13 8.32 6.57
C ILE A 207 5.73 8.57 7.12
N ILE A 208 4.75 7.84 6.62
CA ILE A 208 3.37 7.90 7.12
C ILE A 208 2.68 6.55 7.06
N ASN A 209 1.92 6.22 8.09
CA ASN A 209 1.04 5.07 8.13
C ASN A 209 -0.26 5.37 7.39
N ILE A 210 -0.59 4.54 6.42
CA ILE A 210 -1.89 4.55 5.76
C ILE A 210 -2.71 3.43 6.41
N SER A 211 -3.38 3.79 7.50
CA SER A 211 -4.14 2.88 8.35
C SER A 211 -5.50 3.48 8.73
N SER A 212 -6.49 2.63 9.01
CA SER A 212 -7.78 3.09 9.52
C SER A 212 -7.71 3.50 11.00
N GLY A 213 -6.65 3.10 11.70
CA GLY A 213 -6.47 3.29 13.14
C GLY A 213 -7.34 2.37 14.01
N ARG A 214 -7.99 1.35 13.41
CA ARG A 214 -8.90 0.43 14.09
C ARG A 214 -8.22 -0.91 14.38
N LYS A 215 -8.36 -1.37 15.61
CA LYS A 215 -7.96 -2.70 16.06
C LYS A 215 -9.14 -3.64 15.84
N ILE A 216 -9.10 -4.46 14.78
CA ILE A 216 -10.21 -5.34 14.37
C ILE A 216 -9.77 -6.80 14.56
N ASN A 217 -10.56 -7.57 15.35
CA ASN A 217 -10.34 -9.01 15.52
C ASN A 217 -10.68 -9.74 14.21
N LEU A 218 -9.84 -10.69 13.79
CA LEU A 218 -10.08 -11.43 12.56
C LEU A 218 -11.32 -12.36 12.66
N ILE A 219 -11.68 -12.81 13.87
CA ILE A 219 -12.93 -13.56 14.11
C ILE A 219 -14.13 -12.67 13.74
N GLU A 220 -14.11 -11.38 14.13
CA GLU A 220 -15.16 -10.42 13.75
C GLU A 220 -15.30 -10.32 12.24
N VAL A 221 -14.18 -10.22 11.51
CA VAL A 221 -14.18 -10.21 10.04
C VAL A 221 -14.83 -11.49 9.48
N CYS A 222 -14.48 -12.65 10.02
CA CYS A 222 -15.07 -13.92 9.62
C CYS A 222 -16.58 -13.98 9.92
N LYS A 223 -17.01 -13.51 11.10
CA LYS A 223 -18.44 -13.42 11.45
C LYS A 223 -19.22 -12.54 10.48
N ILE A 224 -18.68 -11.38 10.11
CA ILE A 224 -19.30 -10.49 9.12
C ILE A 224 -19.36 -11.15 7.73
N LEU A 225 -18.29 -11.83 7.30
CA LEU A 225 -18.30 -12.61 6.05
C LEU A 225 -19.37 -13.69 6.08
N ASN A 226 -19.49 -14.44 7.18
CA ASN A 226 -20.50 -15.46 7.34
C ASN A 226 -21.92 -14.91 7.25
N SER A 227 -22.19 -13.85 7.97
CA SER A 227 -23.53 -13.21 7.98
C SER A 227 -23.92 -12.59 6.61
N ASN A 228 -22.97 -12.19 5.79
CA ASN A 228 -23.26 -11.61 4.47
C ASN A 228 -23.33 -12.63 3.32
N TYR A 229 -22.68 -13.81 3.47
CA TYR A 229 -22.45 -14.66 2.30
C TYR A 229 -22.73 -16.16 2.52
N PHE A 230 -22.70 -16.67 3.73
CA PHE A 230 -22.74 -18.12 3.96
C PHE A 230 -23.88 -18.60 4.88
N HIS A 231 -24.20 -17.81 5.91
CA HIS A 231 -25.26 -18.14 6.91
C HIS A 231 -25.11 -19.52 7.54
N LYS A 232 -23.84 -19.92 7.82
CA LYS A 232 -23.50 -21.26 8.35
C LYS A 232 -23.23 -21.22 9.84
N LYS A 233 -23.40 -22.38 10.52
CA LYS A 233 -22.88 -22.56 11.87
C LYS A 233 -21.35 -22.72 11.82
N MET A 234 -20.62 -21.65 12.17
CA MET A 234 -19.15 -21.61 12.11
C MET A 234 -18.52 -21.81 13.48
N LYS A 235 -17.43 -22.58 13.54
CA LYS A 235 -16.55 -22.70 14.70
C LYS A 235 -15.23 -21.98 14.45
N TYR A 236 -14.70 -21.31 15.47
CA TYR A 236 -13.45 -20.57 15.41
C TYR A 236 -12.47 -21.16 16.43
N GLY A 237 -11.26 -21.47 16.00
CA GLY A 237 -10.21 -21.97 16.89
C GLY A 237 -9.71 -20.88 17.83
N GLU A 238 -9.25 -21.30 19.00
CA GLU A 238 -8.71 -20.40 20.03
C GLU A 238 -7.29 -19.91 19.71
N ARG A 239 -6.57 -20.59 18.83
CA ARG A 239 -5.21 -20.22 18.44
C ARG A 239 -5.18 -18.80 17.90
N GLY A 240 -4.35 -17.97 18.52
CA GLY A 240 -4.15 -16.58 18.18
C GLY A 240 -2.93 -16.39 17.29
N GLY A 241 -3.03 -15.40 16.42
CA GLY A 241 -1.88 -14.87 15.69
C GLY A 241 -1.32 -13.63 16.38
N GLN A 242 -0.22 -13.12 15.82
CA GLN A 242 0.41 -11.91 16.30
C GLN A 242 -0.29 -10.66 15.75
N ASN A 243 -0.43 -9.60 16.55
CA ASN A 243 -1.20 -8.39 16.22
C ASN A 243 -0.42 -7.40 15.34
N LEU A 244 -1.13 -6.78 14.39
CA LEU A 244 -0.55 -5.77 13.49
C LEU A 244 -1.63 -4.71 13.14
N PHE A 245 -1.62 -3.57 13.83
CA PHE A 245 -2.56 -2.46 13.60
C PHE A 245 -1.89 -1.11 13.83
N GLY A 246 -2.28 -0.10 13.03
CA GLY A 246 -1.59 1.18 12.93
C GLY A 246 -2.20 2.30 13.77
N ASP A 247 -1.39 3.29 14.10
CA ASP A 247 -1.86 4.63 14.46
C ASP A 247 -2.07 5.44 13.18
N ASN A 248 -3.11 6.29 13.17
CA ASN A 248 -3.42 7.15 12.03
C ASN A 248 -3.54 8.64 12.40
N LYS A 249 -3.03 9.03 13.57
CA LYS A 249 -3.10 10.43 14.04
C LYS A 249 -2.46 11.38 13.05
N LEU A 250 -1.28 11.02 12.55
CA LEU A 250 -0.55 11.81 11.56
C LEU A 250 -1.33 11.93 10.23
N LEU A 251 -1.95 10.86 9.76
CA LEU A 251 -2.77 10.89 8.55
C LEU A 251 -4.02 11.77 8.74
N LYS A 252 -4.64 11.72 9.92
CA LYS A 252 -5.77 12.58 10.29
C LYS A 252 -5.37 14.05 10.34
N SER A 253 -4.22 14.40 10.88
CA SER A 253 -3.72 15.78 10.92
C SER A 253 -3.45 16.34 9.52
N LEU A 254 -3.16 15.50 8.55
CA LEU A 254 -3.03 15.90 7.15
C LEU A 254 -4.37 16.08 6.42
N GLY A 255 -5.50 15.71 7.03
CA GLY A 255 -6.85 15.94 6.51
C GLY A 255 -7.69 14.70 6.22
N LYS A 256 -7.16 13.48 6.35
CA LYS A 256 -7.96 12.25 6.18
C LYS A 256 -8.73 11.92 7.47
N LYS A 257 -9.90 12.50 7.64
CA LYS A 257 -10.69 12.41 8.90
C LYS A 257 -11.60 11.18 8.96
N LYS A 258 -12.21 10.77 7.85
CA LYS A 258 -13.20 9.68 7.79
C LYS A 258 -12.64 8.44 7.10
N PHE A 259 -12.98 7.26 7.63
CA PHE A 259 -12.58 5.96 7.08
C PHE A 259 -13.80 5.04 6.98
N ILE A 260 -13.89 4.29 5.89
CA ILE A 260 -14.94 3.31 5.66
C ILE A 260 -14.84 2.21 6.73
N ASN A 261 -15.96 1.83 7.35
CA ASN A 261 -15.95 0.81 8.40
C ASN A 261 -15.88 -0.60 7.81
N ILE A 262 -15.46 -1.59 8.64
CA ILE A 262 -15.23 -2.97 8.22
C ILE A 262 -16.47 -3.63 7.63
N LYS A 263 -17.67 -3.36 8.18
CA LYS A 263 -18.93 -3.92 7.65
C LYS A 263 -19.17 -3.47 6.21
N LYS A 264 -18.99 -2.16 5.92
CA LYS A 264 -19.10 -1.61 4.56
C LYS A 264 -18.00 -2.14 3.65
N ILE A 265 -16.76 -2.29 4.15
CA ILE A 265 -15.64 -2.87 3.42
C ILE A 265 -15.98 -4.29 2.95
N ILE A 266 -16.45 -5.16 3.84
CA ILE A 266 -16.78 -6.55 3.52
C ILE A 266 -18.00 -6.62 2.58
N LYS A 267 -19.03 -5.80 2.80
CA LYS A 267 -20.20 -5.73 1.91
C LYS A 267 -19.83 -5.35 0.47
N SER A 268 -18.77 -4.54 0.29
CA SER A 268 -18.29 -4.13 -1.04
C SER A 268 -17.35 -5.15 -1.70
N PHE A 269 -16.94 -6.19 -1.01
CA PHE A 269 -15.92 -7.13 -1.47
C PHE A 269 -16.28 -7.84 -2.79
N LYS A 270 -17.56 -8.21 -3.00
CA LYS A 270 -18.03 -8.87 -4.21
C LYS A 270 -18.45 -7.92 -5.34
N LYS A 271 -18.49 -6.62 -5.10
CA LYS A 271 -18.78 -5.61 -6.11
C LYS A 271 -17.52 -5.26 -6.88
#